data_01136507f3b635cdb853616e9bab9845
#
_entry.id   01136507f3b635cdb853616e9bab9845
#
_cell.length_a   1.000
_cell.length_b   1.000
_cell.length_c   1.000
_cell.angle_alpha   90.00
_cell.angle_beta   90.00
_cell.angle_gamma   90.00
#
_symmetry.space_group_name_H-M   'P 1'
#
loop_
_entity.id
_entity.type
_entity.pdbx_description
1 polymer ?
#
loop_
_entity_poly.entity_id
_entity_poly.type
_entity_poly.pdbx_seq_one_letter_code
_entity_poly.pdbx_strand_id
1 'polypeptide(L)'
;MNRKFFAVAAMLLLMPLLMGAQALKGSYFLDNSLNRNKLNPAFAPQSGYFQIPVVGNTSVGLLSNLDLQTFMYPMNGQVYTFLNKNVSYEQFDAALTDKPYLDVATDINLINVGWKGGEKGFWTVDLGVRVNVDTDLPRDLFTFMKKGTGTSGTYNIGAVKANAAASVQAALGYSRDLSDLVPGLRAGAKVRAILPVAYMGLDLTELSLSTSPEKWIVSTDGNLNTAVKGLEMTGPDGNLRPEMNGPMGLAGFGFSFDLGAEYTYELDGFINGVSVSAALTDLGIVSYSAGKQYRANGQMDWTGLSISLQEGAMEGAMEELKHELGHLVSFGKHADASFTRSTLPSFYVGAEMPFMDNKMSVGALFSSRKSYFASRNELTLSYNANPFNWLSAGLNYSFLNTTKTIGWIVELTPKTGPCFFIGSDHFFLSRAKAPENFPLNYIPMSWRFNVHFGLAVALGGGKK
;
A
#
# COMPACT_ATOMS: atom_id res chain seq x y z
N MET A 1 -17.51 14.82 -25.23
CA MET A 1 -16.65 14.36 -24.15
C MET A 1 -17.16 13.01 -23.62
N ASN A 2 -16.39 11.97 -23.75
CA ASN A 2 -16.91 10.60 -23.61
C ASN A 2 -17.10 10.25 -22.10
N ARG A 3 -18.36 10.04 -21.66
CA ARG A 3 -18.72 9.66 -20.27
C ARG A 3 -17.89 8.48 -19.72
N LYS A 4 -17.35 7.64 -20.61
CA LYS A 4 -16.50 6.49 -20.27
C LYS A 4 -15.07 6.91 -19.86
N PHE A 5 -14.53 7.96 -20.47
CA PHE A 5 -13.23 8.52 -20.08
C PHE A 5 -13.32 9.23 -18.73
N PHE A 6 -14.40 9.94 -18.47
CA PHE A 6 -14.66 10.54 -17.16
C PHE A 6 -14.80 9.47 -16.06
N ALA A 7 -15.39 8.32 -16.39
CA ALA A 7 -15.48 7.20 -15.45
C ALA A 7 -14.10 6.59 -15.17
N VAL A 8 -13.22 6.44 -16.16
CA VAL A 8 -11.85 5.91 -15.96
C VAL A 8 -10.94 6.97 -15.31
N ALA A 9 -10.99 8.21 -15.73
CA ALA A 9 -10.25 9.32 -15.11
C ALA A 9 -10.81 9.66 -13.72
N ALA A 10 -12.12 9.63 -13.52
CA ALA A 10 -12.74 9.74 -12.21
C ALA A 10 -12.47 8.51 -11.36
N MET A 11 -12.38 7.32 -11.92
CA MET A 11 -11.92 6.11 -11.21
C MET A 11 -10.44 6.22 -10.83
N LEU A 12 -9.59 6.77 -11.68
CA LEU A 12 -8.18 7.07 -11.37
C LEU A 12 -8.02 8.27 -10.44
N LEU A 13 -8.91 9.27 -10.49
CA LEU A 13 -8.92 10.45 -9.61
C LEU A 13 -9.72 10.23 -8.32
N LEU A 14 -10.69 9.31 -8.31
CA LEU A 14 -11.37 8.84 -7.09
C LEU A 14 -10.60 7.70 -6.41
N MET A 15 -9.59 7.09 -7.04
CA MET A 15 -8.63 6.22 -6.38
C MET A 15 -7.97 6.86 -5.13
N PRO A 16 -7.66 8.17 -5.06
CA PRO A 16 -7.18 8.76 -3.81
C PRO A 16 -8.14 8.62 -2.62
N LEU A 17 -9.43 8.43 -2.87
CA LEU A 17 -10.43 8.25 -1.81
C LEU A 17 -10.64 6.77 -1.42
N LEU A 18 -10.05 5.82 -2.15
CA LEU A 18 -10.16 4.37 -1.95
C LEU A 18 -8.78 3.72 -1.73
N MET A 19 -7.83 4.43 -1.19
CA MET A 19 -6.43 4.02 -1.16
C MET A 19 -6.04 3.23 0.09
N GLY A 20 -5.50 2.19 -0.06
CA GLY A 20 -4.48 1.34 0.10
C GLY A 20 -4.29 0.47 1.29
N ALA A 21 -3.99 -0.80 1.25
CA ALA A 21 -3.89 -1.64 2.43
C ALA A 21 -2.66 -2.53 2.54
N GLN A 22 -2.19 -2.64 3.77
CA GLN A 22 -1.42 -3.77 4.29
C GLN A 22 -2.33 -4.54 5.25
N ALA A 23 -2.08 -5.86 5.46
CA ALA A 23 -2.76 -6.55 6.55
C ALA A 23 -2.42 -5.87 7.89
N LEU A 24 -3.40 -5.72 8.76
CA LEU A 24 -3.28 -4.99 10.04
C LEU A 24 -2.33 -5.73 10.99
N LYS A 25 -1.11 -5.24 11.15
CA LYS A 25 -0.08 -5.84 12.00
C LYS A 25 -0.47 -5.86 13.48
N GLY A 26 -1.27 -4.89 13.89
CA GLY A 26 -1.86 -4.87 15.21
C GLY A 26 -2.68 -6.10 15.56
N SER A 27 -3.19 -6.84 14.58
CA SER A 27 -3.91 -8.10 14.82
C SER A 27 -3.00 -9.32 15.00
N TYR A 28 -1.68 -9.20 14.79
CA TYR A 28 -0.75 -10.34 14.75
C TYR A 28 -0.79 -11.19 16.02
N PHE A 29 -0.85 -10.56 17.18
CA PHE A 29 -0.85 -11.21 18.49
C PHE A 29 -2.24 -11.24 19.16
N LEU A 30 -3.32 -10.96 18.43
CA LEU A 30 -4.68 -11.05 18.96
C LEU A 30 -5.29 -12.41 18.59
N ASP A 31 -5.29 -13.36 19.51
CA ASP A 31 -5.73 -14.75 19.27
C ASP A 31 -7.16 -14.88 18.76
N ASN A 32 -8.02 -13.96 19.10
CA ASN A 32 -9.42 -13.92 18.65
C ASN A 32 -9.59 -13.31 17.27
N SER A 33 -8.56 -12.70 16.69
CA SER A 33 -8.64 -12.01 15.41
C SER A 33 -8.90 -12.97 14.25
N LEU A 34 -9.93 -12.65 13.45
CA LEU A 34 -10.27 -13.38 12.22
C LEU A 34 -9.30 -13.05 11.07
N ASN A 35 -8.42 -12.07 11.25
CA ASN A 35 -7.59 -11.53 10.18
C ASN A 35 -6.11 -11.89 10.29
N ARG A 36 -5.67 -12.42 11.44
CA ARG A 36 -4.25 -12.71 11.68
C ARG A 36 -3.68 -13.79 10.73
N ASN A 37 -4.54 -14.64 10.17
CA ASN A 37 -4.17 -15.65 9.17
C ASN A 37 -3.73 -15.06 7.81
N LYS A 38 -3.94 -13.75 7.58
CA LYS A 38 -3.40 -13.03 6.43
C LYS A 38 -1.93 -12.67 6.61
N LEU A 39 -1.47 -12.56 7.86
CA LEU A 39 -0.09 -12.26 8.24
C LEU A 39 0.74 -13.53 8.43
N ASN A 40 0.11 -14.57 8.99
CA ASN A 40 0.73 -15.87 9.16
C ASN A 40 -0.31 -16.98 8.97
N PRO A 41 -0.20 -17.79 7.92
CA PRO A 41 -1.20 -18.85 7.64
C PRO A 41 -1.27 -19.95 8.71
N ALA A 42 -0.32 -20.05 9.65
CA ALA A 42 -0.41 -20.94 10.80
C ALA A 42 -1.47 -20.51 11.81
N PHE A 43 -1.87 -19.26 11.82
CA PHE A 43 -2.81 -18.69 12.78
C PHE A 43 -4.25 -19.05 12.40
N ALA A 44 -4.80 -20.05 13.05
CA ALA A 44 -6.18 -20.44 12.89
C ALA A 44 -7.10 -19.66 13.83
N PRO A 45 -8.18 -19.04 13.33
CA PRO A 45 -9.24 -18.49 14.17
C PRO A 45 -9.90 -19.56 15.03
N GLN A 46 -10.40 -19.16 16.21
CA GLN A 46 -11.04 -20.08 17.15
C GLN A 46 -12.39 -20.64 16.65
N SER A 47 -13.10 -19.86 15.84
CA SER A 47 -14.40 -20.21 15.28
C SER A 47 -14.40 -20.12 13.77
N GLY A 48 -15.26 -20.92 13.11
CA GLY A 48 -15.59 -20.68 11.71
C GLY A 48 -16.19 -19.29 11.54
N TYR A 49 -16.04 -18.69 10.37
CA TYR A 49 -16.52 -17.35 10.11
C TYR A 49 -16.85 -17.14 8.62
N PHE A 50 -17.69 -16.15 8.38
CA PHE A 50 -17.95 -15.56 7.08
C PHE A 50 -17.80 -14.04 7.18
N GLN A 51 -16.95 -13.44 6.37
CA GLN A 51 -16.80 -11.98 6.28
C GLN A 51 -17.81 -11.42 5.27
N ILE A 52 -18.46 -10.32 5.64
CA ILE A 52 -19.47 -9.68 4.77
C ILE A 52 -18.76 -9.11 3.54
N PRO A 53 -19.23 -9.38 2.32
CA PRO A 53 -18.60 -8.88 1.09
C PRO A 53 -18.34 -7.37 1.12
N VAL A 54 -17.19 -6.95 0.64
CA VAL A 54 -16.68 -5.57 0.56
C VAL A 54 -16.37 -4.94 1.93
N VAL A 55 -17.24 -5.08 2.91
CA VAL A 55 -17.06 -4.48 4.25
C VAL A 55 -16.50 -5.45 5.29
N GLY A 56 -16.27 -6.71 4.92
CA GLY A 56 -15.79 -7.75 5.83
C GLY A 56 -14.33 -7.62 6.23
N ASN A 57 -13.52 -7.11 5.33
CA ASN A 57 -12.14 -6.71 5.59
C ASN A 57 -11.71 -5.77 4.47
N THR A 58 -11.78 -4.50 4.76
CA THR A 58 -11.28 -3.45 3.89
C THR A 58 -10.18 -2.71 4.60
N SER A 59 -9.13 -2.53 3.88
CA SER A 59 -7.96 -1.86 4.41
C SER A 59 -7.44 -0.80 3.44
N VAL A 60 -7.03 0.35 4.01
CA VAL A 60 -6.57 1.56 3.33
C VAL A 60 -5.28 2.02 4.00
N GLY A 61 -4.17 2.15 3.28
CA GLY A 61 -2.92 2.65 3.83
C GLY A 61 -2.04 3.37 2.81
N LEU A 62 -1.45 4.43 3.26
CA LEU A 62 -0.45 5.25 2.61
C LEU A 62 0.83 5.18 3.43
N LEU A 63 1.92 4.81 2.81
CA LEU A 63 3.23 4.77 3.42
C LEU A 63 4.21 5.62 2.60
N SER A 64 4.75 6.65 3.23
CA SER A 64 5.76 7.52 2.63
C SER A 64 6.83 7.87 3.66
N ASN A 65 8.03 8.12 3.22
CA ASN A 65 9.05 8.80 4.02
C ASN A 65 9.13 10.30 3.71
N LEU A 66 8.23 10.81 2.88
CA LEU A 66 7.98 12.23 2.70
C LEU A 66 6.87 12.63 3.66
N ASP A 67 7.19 13.34 4.71
CA ASP A 67 6.19 13.88 5.62
C ASP A 67 5.64 15.22 5.12
N LEU A 68 4.41 15.54 5.44
CA LEU A 68 3.80 16.82 5.03
C LEU A 68 4.57 18.02 5.60
N GLN A 69 5.20 17.85 6.77
CA GLN A 69 6.09 18.84 7.38
C GLN A 69 7.34 19.16 6.53
N THR A 70 7.72 18.29 5.60
CA THR A 70 8.77 18.57 4.61
C THR A 70 8.32 19.66 3.63
N PHE A 71 7.04 19.73 3.34
CA PHE A 71 6.47 20.62 2.33
C PHE A 71 5.69 21.80 2.91
N MET A 72 5.26 21.73 4.16
CA MET A 72 4.42 22.75 4.83
C MET A 72 5.04 23.19 6.14
N TYR A 73 5.26 24.50 6.26
CA TYR A 73 5.94 25.14 7.38
C TYR A 73 4.98 26.10 8.10
N PRO A 74 4.44 25.73 9.26
CA PRO A 74 3.65 26.62 10.09
C PRO A 74 4.55 27.69 10.73
N MET A 75 4.36 28.95 10.36
CA MET A 75 5.11 30.09 10.89
C MET A 75 4.16 31.27 11.07
N ASN A 76 4.24 31.97 12.22
CA ASN A 76 3.47 33.20 12.50
C ASN A 76 1.95 33.03 12.30
N GLY A 77 1.39 31.87 12.66
CA GLY A 77 -0.05 31.60 12.51
C GLY A 77 -0.54 31.31 11.09
N GLN A 78 0.38 31.25 10.13
CA GLN A 78 0.12 30.87 8.73
C GLN A 78 0.89 29.60 8.37
N VAL A 79 0.43 28.90 7.32
CA VAL A 79 1.14 27.74 6.78
C VAL A 79 1.75 28.12 5.42
N TYR A 80 3.05 28.04 5.33
CA TYR A 80 3.80 28.31 4.10
C TYR A 80 4.21 26.99 3.44
N THR A 81 4.17 26.96 2.11
CA THR A 81 4.75 25.81 1.39
C THR A 81 6.27 25.93 1.36
N PHE A 82 6.96 24.83 1.14
CA PHE A 82 8.42 24.80 0.98
C PHE A 82 8.92 25.75 -0.13
N LEU A 83 8.08 26.08 -1.12
CA LEU A 83 8.43 27.01 -2.20
C LEU A 83 8.46 28.47 -1.75
N ASN A 84 7.88 28.79 -0.59
CA ASN A 84 7.86 30.17 -0.08
C ASN A 84 9.27 30.64 0.25
N LYS A 85 9.56 31.94 -0.03
CA LYS A 85 10.85 32.56 0.24
C LYS A 85 11.25 32.59 1.72
N ASN A 86 10.28 32.51 2.62
CA ASN A 86 10.53 32.51 4.06
C ASN A 86 11.02 31.14 4.57
N VAL A 87 10.96 30.10 3.76
CA VAL A 87 11.54 28.80 4.03
C VAL A 87 12.89 28.73 3.33
N SER A 88 13.98 28.59 4.09
CA SER A 88 15.31 28.51 3.46
C SER A 88 15.54 27.15 2.77
N TYR A 89 16.51 27.10 1.86
CA TYR A 89 16.91 25.84 1.24
C TYR A 89 17.44 24.84 2.26
N GLU A 90 18.28 25.31 3.19
CA GLU A 90 18.89 24.47 4.23
C GLU A 90 17.84 23.86 5.15
N GLN A 91 16.80 24.62 5.49
CA GLN A 91 15.67 24.14 6.29
C GLN A 91 14.87 23.06 5.55
N PHE A 92 14.61 23.25 4.27
CA PHE A 92 13.94 22.27 3.43
C PHE A 92 14.80 21.02 3.22
N ASP A 93 16.08 21.20 2.87
CA ASP A 93 17.03 20.12 2.59
C ASP A 93 17.25 19.22 3.81
N ALA A 94 17.30 19.79 5.00
CA ALA A 94 17.40 19.03 6.25
C ALA A 94 16.18 18.16 6.56
N ALA A 95 15.00 18.57 6.06
CA ALA A 95 13.75 17.80 6.21
C ALA A 95 13.54 16.76 5.11
N LEU A 96 14.33 16.80 4.03
CA LEU A 96 14.18 15.93 2.87
C LEU A 96 15.00 14.64 3.06
N THR A 97 14.39 13.52 2.77
CA THR A 97 15.05 12.19 2.81
C THR A 97 15.85 11.92 1.53
N ASP A 98 16.87 11.05 1.63
CA ASP A 98 17.75 10.71 0.50
C ASP A 98 17.05 9.87 -0.59
N LYS A 99 16.08 9.04 -0.21
CA LYS A 99 15.33 8.18 -1.12
C LYS A 99 13.83 8.35 -0.89
N PRO A 100 13.24 9.44 -1.40
CA PRO A 100 11.81 9.69 -1.27
C PRO A 100 10.98 8.59 -1.93
N TYR A 101 9.92 8.17 -1.26
CA TYR A 101 8.97 7.23 -1.82
C TYR A 101 7.54 7.50 -1.35
N LEU A 102 6.60 7.03 -2.14
CA LEU A 102 5.19 7.00 -1.83
C LEU A 102 4.65 5.63 -2.26
N ASP A 103 4.26 4.83 -1.29
CA ASP A 103 3.67 3.52 -1.52
C ASP A 103 2.21 3.55 -1.09
N VAL A 104 1.36 3.02 -1.95
CA VAL A 104 -0.07 2.92 -1.75
C VAL A 104 -0.48 1.48 -2.01
N ALA A 105 -1.25 0.87 -1.12
CA ALA A 105 -1.74 -0.46 -1.34
C ALA A 105 -3.18 -0.64 -0.86
N THR A 106 -4.10 -1.29 -1.60
CA THR A 106 -5.50 -1.58 -1.27
C THR A 106 -5.75 -3.07 -1.25
N ASP A 107 -6.48 -3.54 -0.24
CA ASP A 107 -6.99 -4.91 -0.18
C ASP A 107 -8.47 -4.87 0.23
N ILE A 108 -9.34 -5.35 -0.62
CA ILE A 108 -10.79 -5.41 -0.39
C ILE A 108 -11.22 -6.86 -0.52
N ASN A 109 -11.71 -7.44 0.56
CA ASN A 109 -12.26 -8.77 0.50
C ASN A 109 -13.68 -8.77 -0.07
N LEU A 110 -13.86 -9.56 -1.12
CA LEU A 110 -15.15 -9.86 -1.69
C LEU A 110 -15.78 -11.08 -1.03
N ILE A 111 -15.00 -12.12 -0.77
CA ILE A 111 -15.39 -13.32 -0.05
C ILE A 111 -14.24 -13.71 0.87
N ASN A 112 -14.53 -13.95 2.13
CA ASN A 112 -13.58 -14.59 3.03
C ASN A 112 -14.35 -15.47 4.01
N VAL A 113 -14.07 -16.75 3.96
CA VAL A 113 -14.72 -17.79 4.76
C VAL A 113 -13.65 -18.65 5.40
N GLY A 114 -13.86 -18.99 6.66
CA GLY A 114 -13.01 -19.95 7.36
C GLY A 114 -13.86 -20.98 8.12
N TRP A 115 -13.38 -22.21 8.16
CA TRP A 115 -14.05 -23.31 8.88
C TRP A 115 -13.07 -24.32 9.42
N LYS A 116 -13.47 -25.04 10.47
CA LYS A 116 -12.68 -26.12 11.04
C LYS A 116 -12.64 -27.31 10.10
N GLY A 117 -11.45 -27.80 9.80
CA GLY A 117 -11.19 -28.99 8.99
C GLY A 117 -10.81 -30.18 9.87
N GLY A 118 -11.78 -30.72 10.63
CA GLY A 118 -11.53 -31.71 11.65
C GLY A 118 -11.13 -31.11 13.00
N GLU A 119 -10.52 -31.89 13.89
CA GLU A 119 -10.18 -31.46 15.26
C GLU A 119 -9.02 -30.47 15.30
N LYS A 120 -8.04 -30.63 14.41
CA LYS A 120 -6.75 -29.91 14.40
C LYS A 120 -6.50 -29.06 13.17
N GLY A 121 -7.41 -29.04 12.21
CA GLY A 121 -7.27 -28.31 10.95
C GLY A 121 -8.21 -27.11 10.86
N PHE A 122 -7.80 -26.11 10.05
CA PHE A 122 -8.63 -24.95 9.71
C PHE A 122 -8.41 -24.56 8.25
N TRP A 123 -9.50 -24.45 7.50
CA TRP A 123 -9.51 -24.05 6.10
C TRP A 123 -9.93 -22.59 5.96
N THR A 124 -9.34 -21.91 5.00
CA THR A 124 -9.74 -20.55 4.60
C THR A 124 -9.87 -20.44 3.09
N VAL A 125 -10.88 -19.73 2.64
CA VAL A 125 -11.05 -19.32 1.24
C VAL A 125 -11.19 -17.82 1.19
N ASP A 126 -10.36 -17.20 0.37
CA ASP A 126 -10.35 -15.74 0.15
C ASP A 126 -10.57 -15.42 -1.32
N LEU A 127 -11.41 -14.45 -1.62
CA LEU A 127 -11.51 -13.77 -2.91
C LEU A 127 -11.49 -12.27 -2.65
N GLY A 128 -10.61 -11.55 -3.31
CA GLY A 128 -10.49 -10.10 -3.08
C GLY A 128 -9.89 -9.35 -4.26
N VAL A 129 -9.87 -8.05 -4.14
CA VAL A 129 -9.21 -7.12 -5.07
C VAL A 129 -8.03 -6.50 -4.35
N ARG A 130 -6.87 -6.50 -5.01
CA ARG A 130 -5.67 -5.83 -4.52
C ARG A 130 -5.16 -4.82 -5.53
N VAL A 131 -4.85 -3.62 -5.04
CA VAL A 131 -4.21 -2.56 -5.82
C VAL A 131 -2.95 -2.12 -5.07
N ASN A 132 -1.84 -1.99 -5.77
CA ASN A 132 -0.59 -1.46 -5.24
C ASN A 132 -0.08 -0.36 -6.15
N VAL A 133 0.44 0.71 -5.54
CA VAL A 133 1.21 1.75 -6.20
C VAL A 133 2.49 1.93 -5.40
N ASP A 134 3.62 1.84 -6.05
CA ASP A 134 4.94 2.01 -5.44
C ASP A 134 5.72 3.04 -6.25
N THR A 135 6.46 3.92 -5.58
CA THR A 135 7.31 4.91 -6.23
C THR A 135 8.71 4.92 -5.64
N ASP A 136 9.67 5.29 -6.47
CA ASP A 136 11.03 5.65 -6.08
C ASP A 136 11.39 6.95 -6.79
N LEU A 137 11.55 8.01 -6.02
CA LEU A 137 11.71 9.37 -6.52
C LEU A 137 13.12 9.87 -6.21
N PRO A 138 13.77 10.60 -7.12
CA PRO A 138 15.07 11.19 -6.84
C PRO A 138 14.94 12.40 -5.91
N ARG A 139 15.83 12.51 -4.93
CA ARG A 139 15.94 13.66 -4.03
C ARG A 139 16.12 14.97 -4.82
N ASP A 140 16.87 14.91 -5.91
CA ASP A 140 17.20 16.08 -6.74
C ASP A 140 15.97 16.70 -7.41
N LEU A 141 14.89 15.93 -7.62
CA LEU A 141 13.61 16.47 -8.06
C LEU A 141 13.09 17.53 -7.09
N PHE A 142 13.10 17.25 -5.80
CA PHE A 142 12.62 18.15 -4.74
C PHE A 142 13.59 19.31 -4.49
N THR A 143 14.88 19.02 -4.56
CA THR A 143 15.96 20.05 -4.50
C THR A 143 15.80 21.05 -5.63
N PHE A 144 15.58 20.57 -6.85
CA PHE A 144 15.31 21.39 -8.01
C PHE A 144 14.04 22.23 -7.83
N MET A 145 12.95 21.63 -7.38
CA MET A 145 11.70 22.36 -7.12
C MET A 145 11.89 23.52 -6.14
N LYS A 146 12.75 23.35 -5.13
CA LYS A 146 13.03 24.40 -4.12
C LYS A 146 13.96 25.48 -4.62
N LYS A 147 15.06 25.12 -5.29
CA LYS A 147 16.08 26.06 -5.77
C LYS A 147 15.63 26.79 -7.02
N GLY A 148 14.80 26.15 -7.84
CA GLY A 148 14.48 26.64 -9.18
C GLY A 148 15.71 26.63 -10.08
N THR A 149 15.59 27.31 -11.21
CA THR A 149 16.67 27.51 -12.19
C THR A 149 17.27 28.90 -11.98
N GLY A 150 18.23 29.02 -11.10
CA GLY A 150 18.90 30.34 -10.85
C GLY A 150 19.68 30.86 -12.05
N THR A 151 20.13 29.99 -12.94
CA THR A 151 20.89 30.31 -14.16
C THR A 151 20.56 29.27 -15.25
N SER A 152 20.81 29.66 -16.52
CA SER A 152 20.71 28.69 -17.63
C SER A 152 21.72 27.56 -17.43
N GLY A 153 21.26 26.32 -17.66
CA GLY A 153 22.09 25.14 -17.48
C GLY A 153 21.31 23.84 -17.65
N THR A 154 22.01 22.72 -17.59
CA THR A 154 21.40 21.38 -17.61
C THR A 154 21.47 20.79 -16.22
N TYR A 155 20.31 20.34 -15.69
CA TYR A 155 20.14 19.73 -14.39
C TYR A 155 19.75 18.26 -14.61
N ASN A 156 20.54 17.33 -14.10
CA ASN A 156 20.17 15.92 -14.07
C ASN A 156 19.38 15.66 -12.78
N ILE A 157 18.10 15.36 -12.94
CA ILE A 157 17.19 15.08 -11.81
C ILE A 157 17.32 13.62 -11.34
N GLY A 158 17.78 12.72 -12.24
CA GLY A 158 18.02 11.33 -11.93
C GLY A 158 16.90 10.38 -12.33
N ALA A 159 16.94 9.19 -11.78
CA ALA A 159 15.98 8.12 -12.10
C ALA A 159 14.64 8.34 -11.38
N VAL A 160 13.54 8.18 -12.12
CA VAL A 160 12.16 8.20 -11.58
C VAL A 160 11.52 6.86 -11.85
N LYS A 161 11.02 6.21 -10.81
CA LYS A 161 10.33 4.93 -10.94
C LYS A 161 8.97 4.98 -10.29
N ALA A 162 7.98 4.47 -11.00
CA ALA A 162 6.63 4.31 -10.49
C ALA A 162 6.03 3.01 -11.00
N ASN A 163 5.27 2.35 -10.16
CA ASN A 163 4.57 1.13 -10.51
C ASN A 163 3.16 1.13 -9.94
N ALA A 164 2.19 0.73 -10.73
CA ALA A 164 0.81 0.54 -10.30
C ALA A 164 0.30 -0.80 -10.83
N ALA A 165 -0.32 -1.59 -9.96
CA ALA A 165 -0.87 -2.89 -10.32
C ALA A 165 -2.21 -3.11 -9.63
N ALA A 166 -3.19 -3.64 -10.38
CA ALA A 166 -4.49 -4.05 -9.87
C ALA A 166 -4.78 -5.50 -10.26
N SER A 167 -5.24 -6.30 -9.31
CA SER A 167 -5.55 -7.72 -9.52
C SER A 167 -6.73 -8.19 -8.69
N VAL A 168 -7.46 -9.16 -9.21
CA VAL A 168 -8.35 -10.02 -8.44
C VAL A 168 -7.55 -11.22 -7.97
N GLN A 169 -7.72 -11.61 -6.72
CA GLN A 169 -6.97 -12.70 -6.11
C GLN A 169 -7.92 -13.70 -5.45
N ALA A 170 -7.71 -14.99 -5.72
CA ALA A 170 -8.43 -16.08 -5.08
C ALA A 170 -7.43 -16.98 -4.33
N ALA A 171 -7.66 -17.25 -3.06
CA ALA A 171 -6.73 -18.02 -2.25
C ALA A 171 -7.43 -19.14 -1.47
N LEU A 172 -6.72 -20.25 -1.30
CA LEU A 172 -7.08 -21.38 -0.45
C LEU A 172 -5.96 -21.59 0.56
N GLY A 173 -6.31 -21.55 1.84
CA GLY A 173 -5.39 -21.75 2.96
C GLY A 173 -5.78 -22.92 3.83
N TYR A 174 -4.77 -23.55 4.43
CA TYR A 174 -4.92 -24.58 5.43
C TYR A 174 -3.90 -24.39 6.54
N SER A 175 -4.36 -24.44 7.77
CA SER A 175 -3.52 -24.49 8.96
C SER A 175 -3.81 -25.74 9.77
N ARG A 176 -2.79 -26.24 10.49
CA ARG A 176 -2.91 -27.43 11.30
C ARG A 176 -2.14 -27.28 12.60
N ASP A 177 -2.77 -27.72 13.68
CA ASP A 177 -2.11 -28.00 14.93
C ASP A 177 -1.33 -29.32 14.80
N LEU A 178 -0.02 -29.23 14.98
CA LEU A 178 0.93 -30.35 14.86
C LEU A 178 1.42 -30.81 16.25
N SER A 179 0.69 -30.50 17.31
CA SER A 179 1.07 -30.86 18.69
C SER A 179 1.23 -32.38 18.92
N ASP A 180 0.70 -33.21 18.01
CA ASP A 180 0.96 -34.67 18.01
C ASP A 180 2.41 -35.00 17.65
N LEU A 181 3.06 -34.18 16.86
CA LEU A 181 4.46 -34.34 16.45
C LEU A 181 5.41 -33.59 17.38
N VAL A 182 5.10 -32.30 17.62
CA VAL A 182 5.85 -31.41 18.50
C VAL A 182 4.83 -30.62 19.32
N PRO A 183 4.74 -30.81 20.63
CA PRO A 183 3.83 -30.06 21.48
C PRO A 183 3.96 -28.56 21.28
N GLY A 184 2.85 -27.87 21.07
CA GLY A 184 2.80 -26.42 20.84
C GLY A 184 3.14 -25.95 19.42
N LEU A 185 3.42 -26.86 18.46
CA LEU A 185 3.70 -26.48 17.09
C LEU A 185 2.42 -26.37 16.26
N ARG A 186 2.30 -25.27 15.49
CA ARG A 186 1.32 -25.07 14.43
C ARG A 186 2.01 -24.72 13.12
N ALA A 187 1.47 -25.15 12.00
CA ALA A 187 1.95 -24.76 10.68
C ALA A 187 0.78 -24.49 9.75
N GLY A 188 1.01 -23.66 8.75
CA GLY A 188 0.00 -23.33 7.74
C GLY A 188 0.61 -22.96 6.40
N ALA A 189 -0.18 -23.17 5.37
CA ALA A 189 0.16 -22.79 4.00
C ALA A 189 -1.08 -22.22 3.30
N LYS A 190 -0.85 -21.33 2.33
CA LYS A 190 -1.89 -20.78 1.47
C LYS A 190 -1.37 -20.73 0.04
N VAL A 191 -2.21 -21.08 -0.91
CA VAL A 191 -1.96 -20.91 -2.34
C VAL A 191 -2.93 -19.87 -2.88
N ARG A 192 -2.43 -19.00 -3.76
CA ARG A 192 -3.20 -17.89 -4.33
C ARG A 192 -3.05 -17.85 -5.84
N ALA A 193 -4.17 -17.79 -6.55
CA ALA A 193 -4.25 -17.43 -7.96
C ALA A 193 -4.39 -15.91 -8.05
N ILE A 194 -3.62 -15.29 -8.93
CA ILE A 194 -3.58 -13.85 -9.16
C ILE A 194 -4.03 -13.59 -10.59
N LEU A 195 -5.11 -12.82 -10.73
CA LEU A 195 -5.72 -12.44 -11.98
C LEU A 195 -5.50 -10.94 -12.18
N PRO A 196 -4.38 -10.52 -12.82
CA PRO A 196 -4.10 -9.11 -13.03
C PRO A 196 -5.11 -8.51 -14.01
N VAL A 197 -5.62 -7.33 -13.67
CA VAL A 197 -6.57 -6.55 -14.47
C VAL A 197 -5.84 -5.38 -15.13
N ALA A 198 -4.93 -4.75 -14.40
CA ALA A 198 -4.15 -3.61 -14.86
C ALA A 198 -2.75 -3.62 -14.28
N TYR A 199 -1.80 -3.17 -15.09
CA TYR A 199 -0.43 -2.88 -14.70
C TYR A 199 0.07 -1.66 -15.47
N MET A 200 0.79 -0.79 -14.79
CA MET A 200 1.56 0.31 -15.37
C MET A 200 2.87 0.43 -14.60
N GLY A 201 3.99 0.44 -15.29
CA GLY A 201 5.31 0.60 -14.70
C GLY A 201 6.15 1.59 -15.50
N LEU A 202 6.49 2.72 -14.90
CA LEU A 202 7.42 3.72 -15.41
C LEU A 202 8.79 3.47 -14.80
N ASP A 203 9.79 3.32 -15.65
CA ASP A 203 11.20 3.18 -15.25
C ASP A 203 12.04 4.13 -16.10
N LEU A 204 12.15 5.37 -15.62
CA LEU A 204 13.06 6.36 -16.21
C LEU A 204 14.44 6.16 -15.58
N THR A 205 15.42 5.89 -16.41
CA THR A 205 16.83 5.82 -16.02
C THR A 205 17.45 7.20 -15.94
N GLU A 206 16.88 8.14 -16.71
CA GLU A 206 17.29 9.54 -16.72
C GLU A 206 16.07 10.45 -16.88
N LEU A 207 16.03 11.49 -16.05
CA LEU A 207 15.21 12.66 -16.20
C LEU A 207 16.12 13.88 -16.09
N SER A 208 16.22 14.68 -17.13
CA SER A 208 17.04 15.89 -17.16
C SER A 208 16.24 17.10 -17.61
N LEU A 209 16.68 18.27 -17.15
CA LEU A 209 16.08 19.55 -17.45
C LEU A 209 17.16 20.52 -17.93
N SER A 210 17.05 20.99 -19.15
CA SER A 210 17.88 22.08 -19.68
C SER A 210 17.09 23.36 -19.69
N THR A 211 17.62 24.40 -19.06
CA THR A 211 16.94 25.70 -18.88
C THR A 211 17.67 26.79 -19.65
N SER A 212 16.89 27.64 -20.29
CA SER A 212 17.33 28.89 -20.91
C SER A 212 16.37 30.03 -20.53
N PRO A 213 16.69 31.29 -20.78
CA PRO A 213 15.77 32.41 -20.51
C PRO A 213 14.46 32.31 -21.28
N GLU A 214 14.42 31.58 -22.39
CA GLU A 214 13.29 31.53 -23.30
C GLU A 214 12.43 30.27 -23.08
N LYS A 215 13.06 29.15 -22.70
CA LYS A 215 12.37 27.87 -22.54
C LYS A 215 13.16 26.89 -21.68
N TRP A 216 12.44 25.93 -21.13
CA TRP A 216 13.00 24.74 -20.51
C TRP A 216 12.78 23.54 -21.41
N ILE A 217 13.74 22.64 -21.45
CA ILE A 217 13.63 21.38 -22.18
C ILE A 217 13.74 20.25 -21.17
N VAL A 218 12.66 19.50 -21.01
CA VAL A 218 12.65 18.27 -20.22
C VAL A 218 13.00 17.11 -21.15
N SER A 219 13.97 16.29 -20.78
CA SER A 219 14.37 15.11 -21.53
C SER A 219 14.27 13.86 -20.65
N THR A 220 13.84 12.77 -21.24
CA THR A 220 13.73 11.47 -20.56
C THR A 220 14.44 10.36 -21.32
N ASP A 221 14.97 9.38 -20.60
CA ASP A 221 15.34 8.06 -21.13
C ASP A 221 14.81 6.97 -20.18
N GLY A 222 14.20 5.93 -20.78
CA GLY A 222 13.62 4.83 -20.03
C GLY A 222 12.49 4.12 -20.77
N ASN A 223 11.62 3.49 -19.99
CA ASN A 223 10.50 2.72 -20.53
C ASN A 223 9.23 2.94 -19.71
N LEU A 224 8.09 2.92 -20.39
CA LEU A 224 6.77 2.76 -19.81
C LEU A 224 6.22 1.39 -20.24
N ASN A 225 5.96 0.53 -19.29
CA ASN A 225 5.32 -0.76 -19.51
C ASN A 225 3.87 -0.71 -19.04
N THR A 226 2.94 -1.15 -19.86
CA THR A 226 1.53 -1.27 -19.50
C THR A 226 1.03 -2.68 -19.77
N ALA A 227 0.06 -3.14 -19.01
CA ALA A 227 -0.70 -4.33 -19.29
C ALA A 227 -2.14 -4.12 -18.83
N VAL A 228 -2.95 -3.59 -19.73
CA VAL A 228 -4.38 -3.40 -19.55
C VAL A 228 -5.04 -3.84 -20.84
N LYS A 229 -5.86 -4.90 -20.78
CA LYS A 229 -6.52 -5.42 -21.97
C LYS A 229 -7.50 -4.40 -22.53
N GLY A 230 -7.36 -4.10 -23.83
CA GLY A 230 -8.22 -3.13 -24.51
C GLY A 230 -7.79 -1.67 -24.36
N LEU A 231 -6.73 -1.36 -23.60
CA LEU A 231 -6.20 0.00 -23.52
C LEU A 231 -5.30 0.31 -24.69
N GLU A 232 -5.64 1.35 -25.42
CA GLU A 232 -4.78 2.03 -26.38
C GLU A 232 -4.37 3.39 -25.81
N MET A 233 -3.06 3.71 -25.86
CA MET A 233 -2.52 4.95 -25.29
C MET A 233 -2.47 6.10 -26.29
N THR A 234 -2.69 5.81 -27.58
CA THR A 234 -2.55 6.78 -28.67
C THR A 234 -3.79 6.87 -29.53
N GLY A 235 -4.16 8.08 -29.92
CA GLY A 235 -5.08 8.32 -31.01
C GLY A 235 -4.43 8.08 -32.38
N PRO A 236 -5.21 8.16 -33.48
CA PRO A 236 -4.72 7.99 -34.84
C PRO A 236 -3.66 9.01 -35.25
N ASP A 237 -3.60 10.14 -34.57
CA ASP A 237 -2.63 11.24 -34.74
C ASP A 237 -1.33 11.04 -33.98
N GLY A 238 -1.17 9.93 -33.23
CA GLY A 238 0.03 9.62 -32.44
C GLY A 238 0.08 10.33 -31.07
N ASN A 239 -0.89 11.19 -30.76
CA ASN A 239 -0.94 11.91 -29.48
C ASN A 239 -1.45 11.01 -28.35
N LEU A 240 -1.05 11.33 -27.12
CA LEU A 240 -1.50 10.64 -25.92
C LEU A 240 -3.02 10.80 -25.73
N ARG A 241 -3.75 9.75 -26.05
CA ARG A 241 -5.21 9.65 -25.88
C ARG A 241 -5.58 8.26 -25.40
N PRO A 242 -5.52 7.99 -24.09
CA PRO A 242 -5.89 6.70 -23.55
C PRO A 242 -7.35 6.38 -23.86
N GLU A 243 -7.61 5.36 -24.66
CA GLU A 243 -8.95 4.90 -25.03
C GLU A 243 -9.09 3.41 -24.72
N MET A 244 -10.28 3.04 -24.26
CA MET A 244 -10.62 1.63 -24.05
C MET A 244 -11.32 1.09 -25.29
N ASN A 245 -10.59 0.28 -26.05
CA ASN A 245 -11.08 -0.43 -27.24
C ASN A 245 -11.54 -1.84 -26.84
N GLY A 246 -12.78 -1.95 -26.36
CA GLY A 246 -13.39 -3.19 -25.94
C GLY A 246 -13.58 -3.32 -24.42
N PRO A 247 -14.08 -4.45 -23.94
CA PRO A 247 -14.28 -4.69 -22.51
C PRO A 247 -12.95 -4.89 -21.80
N MET A 248 -12.86 -4.37 -20.58
CA MET A 248 -11.77 -4.73 -19.67
C MET A 248 -11.74 -6.25 -19.47
N GLY A 249 -10.55 -6.83 -19.45
CA GLY A 249 -10.34 -8.24 -19.24
C GLY A 249 -9.06 -8.51 -18.45
N LEU A 250 -8.77 -9.79 -18.26
CA LEU A 250 -7.55 -10.17 -17.58
C LEU A 250 -6.32 -9.81 -18.44
N ALA A 251 -5.35 -9.20 -17.80
CA ALA A 251 -4.07 -8.81 -18.43
C ALA A 251 -3.02 -9.93 -18.39
N GLY A 252 -3.31 -11.04 -17.68
CA GLY A 252 -2.41 -12.15 -17.52
C GLY A 252 -2.86 -13.13 -16.44
N PHE A 253 -1.91 -13.87 -15.89
CA PHE A 253 -2.11 -14.82 -14.80
C PHE A 253 -0.88 -14.89 -13.89
N GLY A 254 -1.10 -15.13 -12.60
CA GLY A 254 -0.04 -15.33 -11.63
C GLY A 254 -0.45 -16.25 -10.50
N PHE A 255 0.53 -16.61 -9.70
CA PHE A 255 0.30 -17.38 -8.48
C PHE A 255 1.27 -16.99 -7.39
N SER A 256 0.88 -17.18 -6.14
CA SER A 256 1.76 -17.04 -4.98
C SER A 256 1.44 -18.05 -3.89
N PHE A 257 2.41 -18.22 -2.98
CA PHE A 257 2.34 -19.09 -1.83
C PHE A 257 2.59 -18.28 -0.56
N ASP A 258 1.87 -18.64 0.50
CA ASP A 258 2.13 -18.17 1.85
C ASP A 258 2.48 -19.41 2.70
N LEU A 259 3.50 -19.29 3.55
CA LEU A 259 3.93 -20.31 4.49
C LEU A 259 4.07 -19.69 5.88
N GLY A 260 3.73 -20.43 6.92
CA GLY A 260 3.86 -19.95 8.27
C GLY A 260 3.96 -21.05 9.31
N ALA A 261 4.57 -20.71 10.42
CA ALA A 261 4.68 -21.58 11.59
C ALA A 261 4.58 -20.75 12.87
N GLU A 262 4.14 -21.41 13.94
CA GLU A 262 4.07 -20.89 15.30
C GLU A 262 4.47 -22.02 16.24
N TYR A 263 5.28 -21.70 17.22
CA TYR A 263 5.63 -22.59 18.32
C TYR A 263 5.35 -21.90 19.64
N THR A 264 4.52 -22.52 20.47
CA THR A 264 4.15 -22.03 21.80
C THR A 264 4.70 -22.95 22.86
N TYR A 265 5.46 -22.40 23.79
CA TYR A 265 5.91 -23.08 24.99
C TYR A 265 5.08 -22.57 26.16
N GLU A 266 4.26 -23.44 26.74
CA GLU A 266 3.40 -23.12 27.89
C GLU A 266 4.21 -23.08 29.19
N LEU A 267 3.89 -22.14 30.06
CA LEU A 267 4.48 -21.96 31.38
C LEU A 267 3.37 -21.85 32.43
N ASP A 268 3.61 -22.43 33.58
CA ASP A 268 2.74 -22.27 34.74
C ASP A 268 3.13 -21.01 35.53
N GLY A 269 2.15 -20.17 35.85
CA GLY A 269 2.37 -18.99 36.69
C GLY A 269 1.86 -17.70 36.07
N PHE A 270 2.42 -16.55 36.50
CA PHE A 270 2.02 -15.22 36.04
C PHE A 270 2.25 -15.04 34.51
N ILE A 271 3.36 -15.56 34.00
CA ILE A 271 3.66 -15.68 32.58
C ILE A 271 3.11 -17.03 32.14
N ASN A 272 2.20 -17.01 31.18
CA ASN A 272 1.50 -18.23 30.75
C ASN A 272 2.23 -18.99 29.63
N GLY A 273 3.24 -18.37 29.03
CA GLY A 273 4.03 -19.01 27.98
C GLY A 273 4.88 -18.03 27.19
N VAL A 274 5.55 -18.56 26.19
CA VAL A 274 6.26 -17.79 25.16
C VAL A 274 5.90 -18.40 23.81
N SER A 275 5.44 -17.60 22.87
CA SER A 275 5.19 -18.00 21.50
C SER A 275 6.20 -17.34 20.57
N VAL A 276 6.73 -18.12 19.63
CA VAL A 276 7.54 -17.60 18.52
C VAL A 276 6.92 -18.02 17.20
N SER A 277 6.95 -17.14 16.23
CA SER A 277 6.31 -17.40 14.95
C SER A 277 7.11 -16.80 13.79
N ALA A 278 6.99 -17.43 12.63
CA ALA A 278 7.57 -16.93 11.38
C ALA A 278 6.60 -17.17 10.23
N ALA A 279 6.58 -16.22 9.28
CA ALA A 279 5.80 -16.38 8.06
C ALA A 279 6.49 -15.71 6.87
N LEU A 280 6.25 -16.28 5.70
CA LEU A 280 6.57 -15.72 4.40
C LEU A 280 5.28 -15.71 3.58
N THR A 281 4.83 -14.55 3.16
CA THR A 281 3.58 -14.39 2.42
C THR A 281 3.83 -13.78 1.04
N ASP A 282 2.90 -14.02 0.13
CA ASP A 282 2.92 -13.47 -1.23
C ASP A 282 4.18 -13.84 -2.04
N LEU A 283 4.80 -15.00 -1.83
CA LEU A 283 5.94 -15.46 -2.62
C LEU A 283 5.47 -16.06 -3.94
N GLY A 284 5.71 -15.40 -5.07
CA GLY A 284 5.23 -15.87 -6.36
C GLY A 284 5.61 -14.98 -7.53
N ILE A 285 4.91 -15.19 -8.64
CA ILE A 285 5.12 -14.46 -9.90
C ILE A 285 3.79 -14.13 -10.57
N VAL A 286 3.78 -13.07 -11.36
CA VAL A 286 2.67 -12.67 -12.22
C VAL A 286 3.19 -12.49 -13.64
N SER A 287 2.60 -13.20 -14.59
CA SER A 287 2.88 -13.05 -16.03
C SER A 287 1.78 -12.22 -16.68
N TYR A 288 2.19 -11.18 -17.38
CA TYR A 288 1.33 -10.26 -18.11
C TYR A 288 1.41 -10.59 -19.59
N SER A 289 0.31 -11.08 -20.17
CA SER A 289 0.20 -11.45 -21.58
C SER A 289 -0.30 -10.32 -22.47
N ALA A 290 -1.01 -9.35 -21.89
CA ALA A 290 -1.50 -8.16 -22.59
C ALA A 290 -0.55 -6.95 -22.41
N GLY A 291 0.75 -7.22 -22.38
CA GLY A 291 1.76 -6.20 -22.15
C GLY A 291 2.08 -5.37 -23.39
N LYS A 292 2.29 -4.07 -23.18
CA LYS A 292 2.82 -3.12 -24.17
C LYS A 292 3.97 -2.35 -23.55
N GLN A 293 5.07 -2.21 -24.29
CA GLN A 293 6.21 -1.42 -23.89
C GLN A 293 6.36 -0.20 -24.79
N TYR A 294 6.42 0.96 -24.17
CA TYR A 294 6.66 2.25 -24.80
C TYR A 294 8.04 2.77 -24.39
N ARG A 295 8.75 3.38 -25.34
CA ARG A 295 10.02 4.02 -25.06
C ARG A 295 9.81 5.44 -24.57
N ALA A 296 10.36 5.77 -23.41
CA ALA A 296 10.41 7.12 -22.87
C ALA A 296 11.78 7.73 -23.20
N ASN A 297 11.94 8.25 -24.42
CA ASN A 297 13.17 8.88 -24.90
C ASN A 297 12.85 10.20 -25.62
N GLY A 298 11.86 10.91 -25.10
CA GLY A 298 11.37 12.14 -25.69
C GLY A 298 11.97 13.39 -25.07
N GLN A 299 11.66 14.50 -25.71
CA GLN A 299 11.94 15.85 -25.23
C GLN A 299 10.64 16.66 -25.26
N MET A 300 10.47 17.51 -24.28
CA MET A 300 9.33 18.39 -24.14
C MET A 300 9.84 19.80 -23.89
N ASP A 301 9.35 20.77 -24.66
CA ASP A 301 9.57 22.19 -24.42
C ASP A 301 8.59 22.67 -23.35
N TRP A 302 9.08 23.03 -22.17
CA TRP A 302 8.26 23.51 -21.06
C TRP A 302 8.33 25.02 -20.94
N THR A 303 7.20 25.67 -21.17
CA THR A 303 7.06 27.14 -21.04
C THR A 303 6.39 27.58 -19.74
N GLY A 304 6.06 26.63 -18.86
CA GLY A 304 5.35 26.81 -17.61
C GLY A 304 3.87 26.46 -17.71
N LEU A 305 3.26 26.13 -16.57
CA LEU A 305 1.80 25.97 -16.44
C LEU A 305 1.19 27.28 -15.96
N SER A 306 0.31 27.86 -16.72
CA SER A 306 -0.50 29.00 -16.29
C SER A 306 -1.74 28.48 -15.55
N ILE A 307 -1.66 28.39 -14.22
CA ILE A 307 -2.82 28.04 -13.39
C ILE A 307 -3.51 29.35 -12.99
N SER A 308 -4.69 29.61 -13.56
CA SER A 308 -5.58 30.65 -13.07
C SER A 308 -6.57 30.08 -12.05
N LEU A 309 -7.03 30.92 -11.11
CA LEU A 309 -8.03 30.50 -10.10
C LEU A 309 -9.47 30.55 -10.65
N GLN A 310 -9.66 30.61 -11.96
CA GLN A 310 -10.96 30.60 -12.59
C GLN A 310 -11.51 29.16 -12.72
N GLU A 311 -12.83 29.04 -12.69
CA GLU A 311 -13.53 27.76 -12.86
C GLU A 311 -13.20 27.17 -14.24
N GLY A 312 -12.74 25.91 -14.28
CA GLY A 312 -12.28 25.23 -15.51
C GLY A 312 -10.79 25.38 -15.85
N ALA A 313 -10.04 26.28 -15.21
CA ALA A 313 -8.60 26.47 -15.48
C ALA A 313 -7.73 25.26 -15.12
N MET A 314 -8.13 24.49 -14.09
CA MET A 314 -7.48 23.25 -13.71
C MET A 314 -7.62 22.17 -14.80
N GLU A 315 -8.78 22.14 -15.48
CA GLU A 315 -9.05 21.18 -16.56
C GLU A 315 -8.21 21.51 -17.79
N GLY A 316 -8.09 22.80 -18.15
CA GLY A 316 -7.23 23.28 -19.24
C GLY A 316 -5.74 23.02 -18.97
N ALA A 317 -5.26 23.31 -17.76
CA ALA A 317 -3.89 23.03 -17.36
C ALA A 317 -3.57 21.52 -17.36
N MET A 318 -4.54 20.67 -17.01
CA MET A 318 -4.38 19.22 -17.05
C MET A 318 -4.33 18.69 -18.50
N GLU A 319 -5.10 19.25 -19.40
CA GLU A 319 -5.06 18.88 -20.83
C GLU A 319 -3.74 19.33 -21.48
N GLU A 320 -3.24 20.52 -21.16
CA GLU A 320 -1.94 21.01 -21.61
C GLU A 320 -0.83 20.10 -21.07
N LEU A 321 -0.85 19.76 -19.77
CA LEU A 321 0.13 18.84 -19.17
C LEU A 321 0.10 17.45 -19.84
N LYS A 322 -1.07 16.92 -20.17
CA LYS A 322 -1.18 15.62 -20.89
C LYS A 322 -0.58 15.70 -22.28
N HIS A 323 -0.85 16.78 -23.00
CA HIS A 323 -0.29 17.00 -24.33
C HIS A 323 1.24 17.01 -24.27
N GLU A 324 1.79 17.79 -23.35
CA GLU A 324 3.24 17.92 -23.17
C GLU A 324 3.90 16.61 -22.69
N LEU A 325 3.28 15.88 -21.74
CA LEU A 325 3.74 14.56 -21.32
C LEU A 325 3.75 13.55 -22.47
N GLY A 326 2.89 13.71 -23.47
CA GLY A 326 2.88 12.90 -24.69
C GLY A 326 4.19 12.98 -25.47
N HIS A 327 4.93 14.08 -25.37
CA HIS A 327 6.23 14.23 -26.03
C HIS A 327 7.38 13.53 -25.31
N LEU A 328 7.24 13.20 -24.02
CA LEU A 328 8.28 12.51 -23.24
C LEU A 328 8.30 11.01 -23.48
N VAL A 329 7.19 10.44 -23.94
CA VAL A 329 7.05 9.00 -24.23
C VAL A 329 6.57 8.81 -25.65
N SER A 330 7.25 7.96 -26.41
CA SER A 330 6.88 7.63 -27.80
C SER A 330 5.69 6.68 -27.80
N PHE A 331 4.49 7.18 -27.56
CA PHE A 331 3.26 6.38 -27.49
C PHE A 331 2.83 5.78 -28.83
N GLY A 332 3.19 6.40 -29.95
CA GLY A 332 2.88 5.90 -31.30
C GLY A 332 3.63 4.64 -31.70
N LYS A 333 4.69 4.28 -30.97
CA LYS A 333 5.49 3.08 -31.22
C LYS A 333 5.58 2.26 -29.95
N HIS A 334 4.88 1.15 -29.89
CA HIS A 334 4.98 0.19 -28.81
C HIS A 334 5.40 -1.18 -29.36
N ALA A 335 6.04 -1.97 -28.52
CA ALA A 335 6.23 -3.39 -28.76
C ALA A 335 5.20 -4.15 -27.92
N ASP A 336 4.44 -5.04 -28.53
CA ASP A 336 3.68 -6.03 -27.79
C ASP A 336 4.68 -6.94 -27.09
N ALA A 337 4.62 -6.96 -25.77
CA ALA A 337 5.58 -7.70 -24.97
C ALA A 337 4.86 -8.38 -23.81
N SER A 338 4.97 -9.70 -23.75
CA SER A 338 4.66 -10.39 -22.49
C SER A 338 5.85 -10.22 -21.54
N PHE A 339 5.57 -9.99 -20.27
CA PHE A 339 6.59 -9.90 -19.23
C PHE A 339 6.13 -10.53 -17.93
N THR A 340 7.08 -10.95 -17.12
CA THR A 340 6.84 -11.55 -15.82
C THR A 340 7.43 -10.68 -14.72
N ARG A 341 6.70 -10.54 -13.61
CA ARG A 341 7.14 -9.81 -12.41
C ARG A 341 7.02 -10.72 -11.19
N SER A 342 7.95 -10.58 -10.27
CA SER A 342 7.80 -11.15 -8.93
C SER A 342 6.63 -10.47 -8.21
N THR A 343 5.90 -11.21 -7.42
CA THR A 343 5.00 -10.66 -6.41
C THR A 343 5.79 -9.86 -5.37
N LEU A 344 5.10 -9.20 -4.44
CA LEU A 344 5.73 -8.39 -3.40
C LEU A 344 5.72 -9.17 -2.06
N PRO A 345 6.65 -10.13 -1.85
CA PRO A 345 6.65 -10.97 -0.67
C PRO A 345 6.88 -10.17 0.60
N SER A 346 6.26 -10.65 1.68
CA SER A 346 6.45 -10.13 3.02
C SER A 346 6.94 -11.22 3.95
N PHE A 347 7.89 -10.87 4.81
CA PHE A 347 8.45 -11.75 5.82
C PHE A 347 8.10 -11.22 7.21
N TYR A 348 7.68 -12.10 8.11
CA TYR A 348 7.29 -11.80 9.48
C TYR A 348 8.03 -12.73 10.44
N VAL A 349 8.54 -12.16 11.53
CA VAL A 349 9.04 -12.92 12.70
C VAL A 349 8.47 -12.26 13.95
N GLY A 350 7.73 -13.04 14.73
CA GLY A 350 7.08 -12.57 15.94
C GLY A 350 7.51 -13.36 17.17
N ALA A 351 7.57 -12.67 18.31
CA ALA A 351 7.67 -13.26 19.62
C ALA A 351 6.63 -12.62 20.54
N GLU A 352 5.93 -13.42 21.31
CA GLU A 352 4.88 -12.99 22.22
C GLU A 352 5.02 -13.66 23.58
N MET A 353 4.68 -12.93 24.62
CA MET A 353 4.66 -13.40 25.99
C MET A 353 3.29 -13.07 26.61
N PRO A 354 2.35 -14.04 26.63
CA PRO A 354 1.08 -13.90 27.32
C PRO A 354 1.24 -14.01 28.85
N PHE A 355 0.40 -13.28 29.58
CA PHE A 355 0.39 -13.27 31.05
C PHE A 355 -1.02 -13.03 31.59
N MET A 356 -1.23 -13.18 32.90
CA MET A 356 -2.52 -13.01 33.57
C MET A 356 -3.64 -13.89 32.95
N ASP A 357 -3.42 -15.19 32.89
CA ASP A 357 -4.34 -16.18 32.31
C ASP A 357 -4.67 -15.87 30.82
N ASN A 358 -3.65 -15.51 30.05
CA ASN A 358 -3.75 -15.11 28.63
C ASN A 358 -4.65 -13.89 28.37
N LYS A 359 -4.98 -13.11 29.38
CA LYS A 359 -5.80 -11.89 29.24
C LYS A 359 -4.98 -10.71 28.70
N MET A 360 -3.70 -10.74 28.85
CA MET A 360 -2.79 -9.71 28.36
C MET A 360 -1.56 -10.36 27.70
N SER A 361 -0.95 -9.66 26.76
CA SER A 361 0.33 -10.06 26.19
C SER A 361 1.18 -8.86 25.79
N VAL A 362 2.47 -9.07 25.74
CA VAL A 362 3.43 -8.18 25.07
C VAL A 362 4.06 -8.93 23.91
N GLY A 363 4.23 -8.25 22.79
CA GLY A 363 4.78 -8.84 21.59
C GLY A 363 5.79 -7.95 20.89
N ALA A 364 6.68 -8.58 20.14
CA ALA A 364 7.61 -7.93 19.23
C ALA A 364 7.49 -8.60 17.85
N LEU A 365 7.19 -7.82 16.82
CA LEU A 365 7.03 -8.27 15.44
C LEU A 365 8.03 -7.54 14.56
N PHE A 366 8.95 -8.26 13.96
CA PHE A 366 9.72 -7.78 12.83
C PHE A 366 8.97 -8.12 11.54
N SER A 367 8.78 -7.13 10.68
CA SER A 367 8.22 -7.32 9.35
C SER A 367 9.10 -6.68 8.28
N SER A 368 9.30 -7.40 7.17
CA SER A 368 9.99 -6.90 6.00
C SER A 368 9.10 -7.14 4.79
N ARG A 369 8.58 -6.08 4.20
CA ARG A 369 7.76 -6.14 3.00
C ARG A 369 8.58 -5.68 1.81
N LYS A 370 8.56 -6.45 0.74
CA LYS A 370 9.12 -6.02 -0.53
C LYS A 370 8.15 -5.06 -1.22
N SER A 371 8.66 -3.90 -1.65
CA SER A 371 8.06 -3.03 -2.64
C SER A 371 8.73 -3.31 -3.99
N TYR A 372 8.21 -2.80 -5.08
CA TYR A 372 8.85 -2.98 -6.40
C TYR A 372 10.29 -2.44 -6.44
N PHE A 373 10.62 -1.44 -5.65
CA PHE A 373 11.91 -0.75 -5.71
C PHE A 373 12.77 -0.91 -4.46
N ALA A 374 12.19 -1.31 -3.33
CA ALA A 374 12.90 -1.41 -2.06
C ALA A 374 12.28 -2.43 -1.11
N SER A 375 12.92 -2.66 0.03
CA SER A 375 12.31 -3.39 1.16
C SER A 375 11.94 -2.41 2.26
N ARG A 376 10.73 -2.55 2.79
CA ARG A 376 10.20 -1.75 3.90
C ARG A 376 10.26 -2.57 5.17
N ASN A 377 11.24 -2.27 6.01
CA ASN A 377 11.46 -2.97 7.28
C ASN A 377 10.81 -2.21 8.43
N GLU A 378 10.21 -2.95 9.35
CA GLU A 378 9.55 -2.39 10.51
C GLU A 378 9.66 -3.34 11.70
N LEU A 379 9.97 -2.78 12.87
CA LEU A 379 9.87 -3.45 14.16
C LEU A 379 8.68 -2.86 14.91
N THR A 380 7.72 -3.69 15.27
CA THR A 380 6.52 -3.29 16.03
C THR A 380 6.55 -3.95 17.39
N LEU A 381 6.46 -3.14 18.44
CA LEU A 381 6.20 -3.59 19.80
C LEU A 381 4.73 -3.46 20.07
N SER A 382 4.11 -4.47 20.67
CA SER A 382 2.67 -4.48 20.96
C SER A 382 2.38 -4.79 22.41
N TYR A 383 1.31 -4.16 22.90
CA TYR A 383 0.65 -4.50 24.15
C TYR A 383 -0.81 -4.83 23.82
N ASN A 384 -1.19 -6.06 24.15
CA ASN A 384 -2.50 -6.59 23.79
C ASN A 384 -3.28 -6.96 25.04
N ALA A 385 -4.60 -6.77 24.99
CA ALA A 385 -5.52 -7.08 26.05
C ALA A 385 -6.74 -7.81 25.52
N ASN A 386 -7.09 -8.93 26.15
CA ASN A 386 -8.29 -9.74 25.89
C ASN A 386 -9.12 -9.80 27.19
N PRO A 387 -9.72 -8.65 27.64
CA PRO A 387 -10.40 -8.58 28.92
C PRO A 387 -11.62 -9.51 28.98
N PHE A 388 -12.20 -9.80 27.83
CA PHE A 388 -13.30 -10.73 27.64
C PHE A 388 -13.05 -11.62 26.43
N ASN A 389 -13.63 -12.82 26.40
CA ASN A 389 -13.48 -13.77 25.27
C ASN A 389 -14.03 -13.25 23.93
N TRP A 390 -14.71 -12.12 23.92
CA TRP A 390 -15.32 -11.49 22.74
C TRP A 390 -14.75 -10.09 22.42
N LEU A 391 -13.91 -9.55 23.30
CA LEU A 391 -13.29 -8.23 23.13
C LEU A 391 -11.77 -8.34 23.21
N SER A 392 -11.13 -7.88 22.17
CA SER A 392 -9.66 -7.75 22.10
C SER A 392 -9.29 -6.31 21.73
N ALA A 393 -8.22 -5.82 22.32
CA ALA A 393 -7.65 -4.52 21.98
C ALA A 393 -6.13 -4.59 21.99
N GLY A 394 -5.50 -3.82 21.12
CA GLY A 394 -4.04 -3.73 21.01
C GLY A 394 -3.57 -2.29 20.84
N LEU A 395 -2.42 -2.00 21.44
CA LEU A 395 -1.64 -0.78 21.18
C LEU A 395 -0.28 -1.18 20.64
N ASN A 396 0.16 -0.52 19.58
CA ASN A 396 1.39 -0.82 18.88
C ASN A 396 2.29 0.41 18.81
N TYR A 397 3.58 0.18 18.92
CA TYR A 397 4.60 1.19 18.66
C TYR A 397 5.56 0.64 17.63
N SER A 398 5.60 1.28 16.47
CA SER A 398 6.37 0.81 15.33
C SER A 398 7.56 1.72 15.02
N PHE A 399 8.71 1.08 14.80
CA PHE A 399 9.95 1.68 14.33
C PHE A 399 10.11 1.36 12.85
N LEU A 400 9.93 2.36 11.99
CA LEU A 400 10.26 2.30 10.58
C LEU A 400 11.64 2.93 10.37
N ASN A 401 12.30 2.64 9.24
CA ASN A 401 13.68 3.10 9.00
C ASN A 401 13.93 4.58 9.29
N THR A 402 12.93 5.44 9.11
CA THR A 402 13.07 6.90 9.25
C THR A 402 12.13 7.52 10.28
N THR A 403 11.14 6.79 10.77
CA THR A 403 10.14 7.33 11.70
C THR A 403 9.57 6.30 12.65
N LYS A 404 8.81 6.81 13.60
CA LYS A 404 8.09 6.07 14.63
C LYS A 404 6.60 6.36 14.51
N THR A 405 5.76 5.35 14.68
CA THR A 405 4.30 5.49 14.63
C THR A 405 3.64 4.75 15.78
N ILE A 406 2.43 5.17 16.13
CA ILE A 406 1.57 4.44 17.06
C ILE A 406 0.44 3.82 16.26
N GLY A 407 0.13 2.56 16.57
CA GLY A 407 -1.03 1.85 16.08
C GLY A 407 -1.97 1.44 17.19
N TRP A 408 -3.18 1.12 16.83
CA TRP A 408 -4.19 0.61 17.73
C TRP A 408 -5.17 -0.28 16.98
N ILE A 409 -5.80 -1.19 17.70
CA ILE A 409 -6.84 -2.07 17.18
C ILE A 409 -7.86 -2.36 18.27
N VAL A 410 -9.12 -2.46 17.89
CA VAL A 410 -10.21 -2.98 18.71
C VAL A 410 -10.99 -4.00 17.88
N GLU A 411 -11.23 -5.16 18.47
CA GLU A 411 -11.98 -6.25 17.85
C GLU A 411 -13.07 -6.77 18.79
N LEU A 412 -14.25 -6.95 18.23
CA LEU A 412 -15.39 -7.63 18.85
C LEU A 412 -15.60 -8.94 18.11
N THR A 413 -15.23 -10.05 18.72
CA THR A 413 -15.22 -11.39 18.11
C THR A 413 -15.91 -12.42 19.01
N PRO A 414 -17.23 -12.33 19.19
CA PRO A 414 -17.97 -13.35 19.92
C PRO A 414 -17.84 -14.73 19.23
N LYS A 415 -17.98 -15.80 20.00
CA LYS A 415 -17.91 -17.17 19.46
C LYS A 415 -18.98 -17.45 18.40
N THR A 416 -20.08 -16.72 18.44
CA THR A 416 -21.22 -16.84 17.51
C THR A 416 -21.85 -15.47 17.32
N GLY A 417 -22.22 -15.12 16.08
CA GLY A 417 -22.89 -13.86 15.76
C GLY A 417 -21.95 -12.80 15.16
N PRO A 418 -22.36 -11.55 15.17
CA PRO A 418 -21.65 -10.48 14.48
C PRO A 418 -20.30 -10.18 15.13
N CYS A 419 -19.28 -10.08 14.29
CA CYS A 419 -17.93 -9.66 14.62
C CYS A 419 -17.65 -8.31 13.96
N PHE A 420 -16.87 -7.49 14.62
CA PHE A 420 -16.42 -6.20 14.12
C PHE A 420 -14.97 -5.97 14.51
N PHE A 421 -14.20 -5.37 13.63
CA PHE A 421 -12.90 -4.84 14.00
C PHE A 421 -12.64 -3.50 13.32
N ILE A 422 -11.85 -2.68 13.98
CA ILE A 422 -11.29 -1.44 13.45
C ILE A 422 -9.92 -1.22 14.05
N GLY A 423 -8.98 -0.75 13.23
CA GLY A 423 -7.63 -0.46 13.70
C GLY A 423 -6.79 0.30 12.68
N SER A 424 -5.64 0.73 13.15
CA SER A 424 -4.60 1.41 12.37
C SER A 424 -3.24 1.02 12.92
N ASP A 425 -2.30 0.63 12.05
CA ASP A 425 -0.90 0.41 12.46
C ASP A 425 -0.11 1.72 12.50
N HIS A 426 -0.55 2.70 11.71
CA HIS A 426 0.12 3.98 11.57
C HIS A 426 -0.87 5.11 11.77
N PHE A 427 -0.86 5.69 12.96
CA PHE A 427 -1.65 6.87 13.27
C PHE A 427 -0.74 8.08 13.33
N PHE A 428 -1.16 9.19 12.72
CA PHE A 428 -0.37 10.41 12.71
C PHE A 428 -0.36 11.06 14.09
N LEU A 429 0.82 11.16 14.67
CA LEU A 429 1.03 11.83 15.95
C LEU A 429 1.35 13.31 15.78
N SER A 430 1.98 13.67 14.66
CA SER A 430 2.37 15.04 14.38
C SER A 430 1.25 15.78 13.67
N ARG A 431 0.83 16.92 14.23
CA ARG A 431 -0.19 17.80 13.68
C ARG A 431 0.19 19.26 13.91
N ALA A 432 -0.10 20.10 12.92
CA ALA A 432 0.01 21.55 13.02
C ALA A 432 -1.37 22.18 13.19
N LYS A 433 -1.43 23.38 13.82
CA LYS A 433 -2.66 24.18 13.89
C LYS A 433 -3.02 24.61 12.47
N ALA A 434 -4.25 24.36 12.06
CA ALA A 434 -4.75 24.79 10.76
C ALA A 434 -5.09 26.28 10.77
N PRO A 435 -5.04 26.97 9.61
CA PRO A 435 -5.63 28.30 9.43
C PRO A 435 -7.14 28.27 9.72
N GLU A 436 -7.72 29.41 10.11
CA GLU A 436 -9.14 29.53 10.52
C GLU A 436 -10.15 29.06 9.45
N ASN A 437 -9.78 29.12 8.17
CA ASN A 437 -10.66 28.70 7.06
C ASN A 437 -10.44 27.25 6.60
N PHE A 438 -9.62 26.46 7.32
CA PHE A 438 -9.38 25.07 6.96
C PHE A 438 -10.52 24.17 7.52
N PRO A 439 -11.02 23.18 6.78
CA PRO A 439 -12.14 22.34 7.21
C PRO A 439 -11.92 21.59 8.53
N LEU A 440 -10.64 21.34 8.85
CA LEU A 440 -10.21 20.72 10.10
C LEU A 440 -9.42 21.72 10.93
N ASN A 441 -9.56 21.70 12.25
CA ASN A 441 -8.79 22.57 13.15
C ASN A 441 -7.29 22.25 13.21
N TYR A 442 -6.84 21.25 12.46
CA TYR A 442 -5.45 20.80 12.42
C TYR A 442 -5.11 20.24 11.03
N ILE A 443 -3.80 20.28 10.71
CA ILE A 443 -3.23 19.65 9.52
C ILE A 443 -2.40 18.46 10.00
N PRO A 444 -2.70 17.22 9.56
CA PRO A 444 -1.84 16.06 9.84
C PRO A 444 -0.49 16.26 9.14
N MET A 445 0.60 16.16 9.88
CA MET A 445 1.95 16.47 9.37
C MET A 445 2.69 15.22 8.87
N SER A 446 2.08 14.06 8.91
CA SER A 446 2.63 12.81 8.39
C SER A 446 1.73 12.23 7.30
N TRP A 447 2.35 11.73 6.24
CA TRP A 447 1.67 10.98 5.17
C TRP A 447 1.76 9.46 5.40
N ARG A 448 1.73 9.05 6.67
CA ARG A 448 1.65 7.65 7.05
C ARG A 448 0.39 7.44 7.83
N PHE A 449 -0.52 6.78 7.21
CA PHE A 449 -1.71 6.29 7.88
C PHE A 449 -2.19 5.02 7.21
N ASN A 450 -2.85 4.18 7.97
CA ASN A 450 -3.68 3.13 7.45
C ASN A 450 -4.94 3.03 8.31
N VAL A 451 -6.00 2.57 7.71
CA VAL A 451 -7.23 2.22 8.41
C VAL A 451 -7.69 0.88 7.92
N HIS A 452 -8.01 0.02 8.85
CA HIS A 452 -8.55 -1.29 8.61
C HIS A 452 -9.85 -1.42 9.38
N PHE A 453 -10.86 -1.94 8.72
CA PHE A 453 -12.11 -2.26 9.37
C PHE A 453 -12.75 -3.48 8.73
N GLY A 454 -13.60 -4.15 9.48
CA GLY A 454 -14.34 -5.25 8.92
C GLY A 454 -15.49 -5.75 9.78
N LEU A 455 -16.42 -6.37 9.07
CA LEU A 455 -17.62 -7.00 9.61
C LEU A 455 -17.64 -8.47 9.21
N ALA A 456 -17.89 -9.34 10.17
CA ALA A 456 -17.98 -10.77 9.93
C ALA A 456 -19.10 -11.37 10.79
N VAL A 457 -19.41 -12.62 10.51
CA VAL A 457 -20.30 -13.44 11.33
C VAL A 457 -19.51 -14.67 11.76
N ALA A 458 -19.35 -14.86 13.06
CA ALA A 458 -18.79 -16.08 13.60
C ALA A 458 -19.86 -17.20 13.57
N LEU A 459 -19.49 -18.34 13.01
CA LEU A 459 -20.38 -19.47 12.76
C LEU A 459 -20.48 -20.46 13.93
N GLY A 460 -19.79 -20.14 15.04
CA GLY A 460 -19.67 -21.07 16.17
C GLY A 460 -18.68 -22.21 15.90
N GLY A 461 -18.07 -22.72 16.95
CA GLY A 461 -17.45 -24.04 16.88
C GLY A 461 -18.55 -25.04 17.21
N GLY A 462 -18.80 -25.99 16.31
CA GLY A 462 -19.80 -27.05 16.57
C GLY A 462 -19.59 -27.64 17.96
N LYS A 463 -20.68 -27.73 18.72
CA LYS A 463 -20.67 -28.43 19.99
C LYS A 463 -20.16 -29.85 19.76
N LYS A 464 -19.22 -30.30 20.56
CA LYS A 464 -19.29 -31.64 21.06
C LYS A 464 -20.42 -31.75 22.02
#